data_f33d3eb9be294fc46b3b2f78bea5e067
#
_entry.id   f33d3eb9be294fc46b3b2f78bea5e067
#
_cell.length_a   1.000
_cell.length_b   1.000
_cell.length_c   1.000
_cell.angle_alpha   90.00
_cell.angle_beta   90.00
_cell.angle_gamma   90.00
#
_symmetry.space_group_name_H-M   'P 1'
#
loop_
_entity.id
_entity.type
_entity.pdbx_description
1 polymer ?
#
loop_
_entity_poly.entity_id
_entity_poly.type
_entity_poly.pdbx_seq_one_letter_code
_entity_poly.pdbx_strand_id
1 'polypeptide(L)'
;MKLENEFTVNTPIDRVWDAMLDLEEVTPCLPGAQLTEQRGDEYKGTMTIKMGPVTQTYDGTVSIEDADEENHRATIKAEGKDKRGQGAASATITSTLSEEGGDSTKVHVETDMHLSGRVAQFGRGVHKDVASKVMGQFADCLEQKL
;
A
#
# COMPACT_ATOMS: atom_id res chain seq x y z
N MET A 1 6.15 11.75 -6.85
CA MET A 1 7.11 11.52 -5.75
C MET A 1 7.32 10.03 -5.59
N LYS A 2 8.56 9.61 -5.54
CA LYS A 2 8.89 8.18 -5.40
C LYS A 2 9.37 7.88 -3.98
N LEU A 3 8.83 6.81 -3.41
CA LEU A 3 9.18 6.33 -2.08
C LEU A 3 9.56 4.86 -2.18
N GLU A 4 10.58 4.44 -1.43
CA GLU A 4 11.02 3.06 -1.36
C GLU A 4 11.01 2.58 0.08
N ASN A 5 10.50 1.38 0.28
CA ASN A 5 10.46 0.74 1.59
C ASN A 5 10.81 -0.74 1.45
N GLU A 6 11.41 -1.30 2.48
CA GLU A 6 11.70 -2.73 2.55
C GLU A 6 11.32 -3.26 3.93
N PHE A 7 10.84 -4.48 3.96
CA PHE A 7 10.61 -5.18 5.21
C PHE A 7 10.72 -6.68 4.99
N THR A 8 10.88 -7.43 6.07
CA THR A 8 10.97 -8.88 6.03
C THR A 8 9.82 -9.49 6.80
N VAL A 9 9.22 -10.53 6.23
CA VAL A 9 8.16 -11.32 6.86
C VAL A 9 8.69 -12.74 7.03
N ASN A 10 8.54 -13.30 8.23
CA ASN A 10 9.02 -14.67 8.55
C ASN A 10 8.00 -15.71 8.07
N THR A 11 7.77 -15.73 6.78
CA THR A 11 6.80 -16.59 6.10
C THR A 11 7.34 -16.93 4.72
N PRO A 12 7.15 -18.16 4.22
CA PRO A 12 7.62 -18.54 2.88
C PRO A 12 7.03 -17.68 1.78
N ILE A 13 7.81 -17.47 0.74
CA ILE A 13 7.51 -16.52 -0.34
C ILE A 13 6.17 -16.79 -1.04
N ASP A 14 5.81 -18.04 -1.25
CA ASP A 14 4.55 -18.36 -1.94
C ASP A 14 3.33 -17.91 -1.13
N ARG A 15 3.40 -18.05 0.19
CA ARG A 15 2.31 -17.61 1.06
C ARG A 15 2.22 -16.08 1.12
N VAL A 16 3.36 -15.40 1.16
CA VAL A 16 3.40 -13.94 1.15
C VAL A 16 2.88 -13.42 -0.19
N TRP A 17 3.29 -14.06 -1.29
CA TRP A 17 2.83 -13.71 -2.63
C TRP A 17 1.30 -13.79 -2.73
N ASP A 18 0.72 -14.91 -2.30
CA ASP A 18 -0.73 -15.09 -2.35
C ASP A 18 -1.46 -14.03 -1.52
N ALA A 19 -0.94 -13.72 -0.34
CA ALA A 19 -1.53 -12.69 0.52
C ALA A 19 -1.45 -11.30 -0.11
N MET A 20 -0.31 -10.95 -0.70
CA MET A 20 -0.13 -9.62 -1.30
C MET A 20 -1.03 -9.38 -2.50
N LEU A 21 -1.50 -10.43 -3.16
CA LEU A 21 -2.44 -10.33 -4.28
C LEU A 21 -3.89 -10.38 -3.83
N ASP A 22 -4.15 -10.74 -2.58
CA ASP A 22 -5.50 -10.79 -2.03
C ASP A 22 -5.78 -9.49 -1.29
N LEU A 23 -6.39 -8.52 -1.98
CA LEU A 23 -6.64 -7.20 -1.41
C LEU A 23 -7.59 -7.25 -0.22
N GLU A 24 -8.50 -8.22 -0.17
CA GLU A 24 -9.39 -8.40 0.99
C GLU A 24 -8.61 -8.88 2.21
N GLU A 25 -7.57 -9.69 2.02
CA GLU A 25 -6.74 -10.19 3.10
C GLU A 25 -5.80 -9.11 3.64
N VAL A 26 -5.16 -8.31 2.76
CA VAL A 26 -4.13 -7.37 3.18
C VAL A 26 -4.62 -5.98 3.56
N THR A 27 -5.78 -5.55 3.06
CA THR A 27 -6.29 -4.21 3.36
C THR A 27 -6.47 -3.95 4.86
N PRO A 28 -6.94 -4.92 5.69
CA PRO A 28 -7.02 -4.71 7.14
C PRO A 28 -5.67 -4.42 7.79
N CYS A 29 -4.57 -4.77 7.14
CA CYS A 29 -3.22 -4.49 7.63
C CYS A 29 -2.72 -3.09 7.30
N LEU A 30 -3.41 -2.36 6.42
CA LEU A 30 -3.08 -0.98 6.10
C LEU A 30 -3.85 -0.03 7.01
N PRO A 31 -3.16 0.73 7.88
CA PRO A 31 -3.85 1.67 8.77
C PRO A 31 -4.65 2.70 7.99
N GLY A 32 -5.92 2.85 8.32
CA GLY A 32 -6.80 3.82 7.69
C GLY A 32 -7.45 3.38 6.39
N ALA A 33 -7.16 2.18 5.90
CA ALA A 33 -7.72 1.66 4.65
C ALA A 33 -8.92 0.76 4.91
N GLN A 34 -9.95 0.89 4.08
CA GLN A 34 -11.14 0.03 4.12
C GLN A 34 -11.62 -0.23 2.70
N LEU A 35 -11.94 -1.48 2.39
CA LEU A 35 -12.61 -1.83 1.14
C LEU A 35 -14.13 -1.74 1.36
N THR A 36 -14.83 -1.13 0.43
CA THR A 36 -16.28 -0.94 0.51
C THR A 36 -17.04 -1.76 -0.53
N GLU A 37 -16.45 -1.99 -1.70
CA GLU A 37 -17.12 -2.70 -2.78
C GLU A 37 -16.08 -3.31 -3.73
N GLN A 38 -16.44 -4.43 -4.36
CA GLN A 38 -15.67 -5.02 -5.45
C GLN A 38 -16.50 -5.01 -6.73
N ARG A 39 -15.90 -4.54 -7.82
CA ARG A 39 -16.51 -4.56 -9.16
C ARG A 39 -15.51 -5.18 -10.13
N GLY A 40 -15.69 -6.46 -10.46
CA GLY A 40 -14.75 -7.18 -11.31
C GLY A 40 -13.36 -7.21 -10.71
N ASP A 41 -12.38 -6.69 -11.43
CA ASP A 41 -10.98 -6.63 -11.00
C ASP A 41 -10.65 -5.35 -10.23
N GLU A 42 -11.63 -4.49 -10.00
CA GLU A 42 -11.44 -3.21 -9.33
C GLU A 42 -12.14 -3.23 -7.97
N TYR A 43 -11.46 -2.70 -6.95
CA TYR A 43 -12.02 -2.53 -5.62
C TYR A 43 -12.25 -1.05 -5.35
N LYS A 44 -13.36 -0.74 -4.71
CA LYS A 44 -13.61 0.58 -4.17
C LYS A 44 -13.32 0.58 -2.69
N GLY A 45 -12.81 1.70 -2.21
CA GLY A 45 -12.47 1.81 -0.81
C GLY A 45 -12.19 3.23 -0.37
N THR A 46 -11.85 3.34 0.89
CA THR A 46 -11.46 4.60 1.50
C THR A 46 -10.08 4.47 2.13
N MET A 47 -9.36 5.58 2.15
CA MET A 47 -8.06 5.65 2.83
C MET A 47 -7.99 6.96 3.61
N THR A 48 -7.75 6.86 4.91
CA THR A 48 -7.54 8.02 5.77
C THR A 48 -6.06 8.19 6.04
N ILE A 49 -5.54 9.35 5.71
CA ILE A 49 -4.14 9.70 5.89
C ILE A 49 -4.04 10.82 6.92
N LYS A 50 -3.15 10.63 7.90
CA LYS A 50 -2.85 11.65 8.92
C LYS A 50 -1.42 12.13 8.75
N MET A 51 -1.26 13.43 8.55
CA MET A 51 0.04 14.09 8.47
C MET A 51 0.03 15.29 9.42
N GLY A 52 0.69 15.15 10.58
CA GLY A 52 0.66 16.18 11.60
C GLY A 52 -0.79 16.53 11.98
N PRO A 53 -1.18 17.81 11.93
CA PRO A 53 -2.56 18.21 12.25
C PRO A 53 -3.55 17.97 11.11
N VAL A 54 -3.10 17.54 9.94
CA VAL A 54 -3.95 17.35 8.76
C VAL A 54 -4.40 15.90 8.67
N THR A 55 -5.72 15.71 8.54
CA THR A 55 -6.33 14.40 8.28
C THR A 55 -7.17 14.52 7.03
N GLN A 56 -6.91 13.64 6.04
CA GLN A 56 -7.71 13.58 4.82
C GLN A 56 -8.20 12.16 4.58
N THR A 57 -9.45 12.04 4.13
CA THR A 57 -10.04 10.76 3.76
C THR A 57 -10.34 10.78 2.27
N TYR A 58 -9.80 9.80 1.57
CA TYR A 58 -9.97 9.65 0.12
C TYR A 58 -10.95 8.53 -0.16
N ASP A 59 -11.87 8.79 -1.10
CA ASP A 59 -12.69 7.77 -1.73
C ASP A 59 -12.03 7.43 -3.05
N GLY A 60 -11.85 6.15 -3.32
CA GLY A 60 -11.16 5.80 -4.53
C GLY A 60 -11.29 4.35 -4.94
N THR A 61 -10.43 3.99 -5.86
CA THR A 61 -10.38 2.67 -6.44
C THR A 61 -8.95 2.13 -6.37
N VAL A 62 -8.84 0.82 -6.29
CA VAL A 62 -7.58 0.11 -6.32
C VAL A 62 -7.73 -1.14 -7.17
N SER A 63 -6.73 -1.42 -7.99
CA SER A 63 -6.71 -2.59 -8.84
C SER A 63 -5.30 -3.16 -8.95
N ILE A 64 -5.21 -4.47 -9.16
CA ILE A 64 -3.95 -5.12 -9.49
C ILE A 64 -3.76 -4.97 -10.99
N GLU A 65 -2.78 -4.16 -11.39
CA GLU A 65 -2.53 -3.86 -12.80
C GLU A 65 -1.71 -4.96 -13.47
N ASP A 66 -0.78 -5.53 -12.75
CA ASP A 66 0.09 -6.59 -13.24
C ASP A 66 0.53 -7.50 -12.09
N ALA A 67 0.61 -8.80 -12.36
CA ALA A 67 1.09 -9.78 -11.41
C ALA A 67 1.98 -10.79 -12.14
N ASP A 68 3.28 -10.66 -11.94
CA ASP A 68 4.31 -11.53 -12.52
C ASP A 68 4.74 -12.55 -11.46
N GLU A 69 4.11 -13.71 -11.47
CA GLU A 69 4.37 -14.76 -10.48
C GLU A 69 5.80 -15.29 -10.57
N GLU A 70 6.33 -15.42 -11.78
CA GLU A 70 7.68 -15.93 -11.99
C GLU A 70 8.75 -15.08 -11.31
N ASN A 71 8.60 -13.76 -11.37
CA ASN A 71 9.53 -12.82 -10.75
C ASN A 71 9.04 -12.30 -9.39
N HIS A 72 7.90 -12.78 -8.90
CA HIS A 72 7.28 -12.34 -7.65
C HIS A 72 7.16 -10.81 -7.59
N ARG A 73 6.65 -10.24 -8.65
CA ARG A 73 6.50 -8.80 -8.79
C ARG A 73 5.07 -8.44 -9.14
N ALA A 74 4.46 -7.58 -8.34
CA ALA A 74 3.09 -7.13 -8.55
C ALA A 74 3.03 -5.61 -8.59
N THR A 75 2.18 -5.08 -9.46
CA THR A 75 1.92 -3.66 -9.58
C THR A 75 0.47 -3.38 -9.27
N ILE A 76 0.23 -2.49 -8.32
CA ILE A 76 -1.10 -2.08 -7.89
C ILE A 76 -1.27 -0.60 -8.19
N LYS A 77 -2.42 -0.25 -8.73
CA LYS A 77 -2.76 1.14 -9.04
C LYS A 77 -3.91 1.59 -8.15
N ALA A 78 -3.75 2.75 -7.52
CA ALA A 78 -4.75 3.33 -6.65
C ALA A 78 -5.00 4.78 -7.03
N GLU A 79 -6.26 5.20 -7.01
CA GLU A 79 -6.67 6.57 -7.28
C GLU A 79 -7.77 6.95 -6.30
N GLY A 80 -7.74 8.19 -5.82
CA GLY A 80 -8.75 8.66 -4.90
C GLY A 80 -8.92 10.17 -4.91
N LYS A 81 -10.08 10.61 -4.44
CA LYS A 81 -10.38 12.02 -4.25
C LYS A 81 -10.79 12.24 -2.81
N ASP A 82 -10.34 13.35 -2.23
CA ASP A 82 -10.74 13.72 -0.89
C ASP A 82 -12.26 13.89 -0.82
N LYS A 83 -12.88 13.32 0.21
CA LYS A 83 -14.33 13.39 0.41
C LYS A 83 -14.86 14.82 0.51
N ARG A 84 -14.02 15.74 0.95
CA ARG A 84 -14.38 17.17 1.11
C ARG A 84 -13.96 18.01 -0.09
N GLY A 85 -13.47 17.38 -1.17
CA GLY A 85 -13.04 18.09 -2.36
C GLY A 85 -11.72 18.86 -2.20
N GLN A 86 -10.89 18.49 -1.23
CA GLN A 86 -9.65 19.20 -0.91
C GLN A 86 -8.40 18.58 -1.54
N GLY A 87 -8.55 17.83 -2.60
CA GLY A 87 -7.44 17.28 -3.31
C GLY A 87 -7.67 15.86 -3.79
N ALA A 88 -6.65 15.33 -4.44
CA ALA A 88 -6.67 13.98 -5.00
C ALA A 88 -5.34 13.29 -4.73
N ALA A 89 -5.38 11.96 -4.80
CA ALA A 89 -4.20 11.12 -4.66
C ALA A 89 -4.21 10.03 -5.72
N SER A 90 -3.06 9.71 -6.26
CA SER A 90 -2.88 8.53 -7.09
C SER A 90 -1.54 7.90 -6.74
N ALA A 91 -1.48 6.58 -6.87
CA ALA A 91 -0.25 5.85 -6.58
C ALA A 91 -0.13 4.63 -7.47
N THR A 92 1.09 4.36 -7.92
CA THR A 92 1.46 3.09 -8.53
C THR A 92 2.44 2.43 -7.57
N ILE A 93 2.06 1.26 -7.07
CA ILE A 93 2.80 0.54 -6.04
C ILE A 93 3.33 -0.74 -6.64
N THR A 94 4.66 -0.88 -6.71
CA THR A 94 5.31 -2.08 -7.23
C THR A 94 5.98 -2.81 -6.08
N SER A 95 5.56 -4.05 -5.84
CA SER A 95 6.11 -4.90 -4.79
C SER A 95 6.88 -6.05 -5.43
N THR A 96 8.12 -6.25 -4.97
CA THR A 96 8.96 -7.35 -5.43
C THR A 96 9.37 -8.18 -4.21
N LEU A 97 9.12 -9.47 -4.28
CA LEU A 97 9.43 -10.40 -3.20
C LEU A 97 10.68 -11.21 -3.55
N SER A 98 11.51 -11.44 -2.53
CA SER A 98 12.67 -12.33 -2.66
C SER A 98 12.79 -13.19 -1.42
N GLU A 99 13.33 -14.41 -1.60
CA GLU A 99 13.54 -15.32 -0.48
C GLU A 99 14.72 -14.89 0.38
N GLU A 100 14.53 -15.00 1.70
CA GLU A 100 15.61 -14.86 2.67
C GLU A 100 15.65 -16.11 3.53
N GLY A 101 16.51 -17.07 3.17
CA GLY A 101 16.72 -18.26 3.97
C GLY A 101 15.58 -19.29 3.97
N GLY A 102 14.73 -19.31 2.95
CA GLY A 102 13.72 -20.35 2.76
C GLY A 102 12.39 -20.14 3.50
N ASP A 103 12.42 -19.67 4.75
CA ASP A 103 11.22 -19.46 5.56
C ASP A 103 10.88 -17.99 5.75
N SER A 104 11.64 -17.11 5.16
CA SER A 104 11.45 -15.67 5.25
C SER A 104 11.42 -15.04 3.88
N THR A 105 10.70 -13.94 3.77
CA THR A 105 10.54 -13.20 2.52
C THR A 105 10.88 -11.74 2.75
N LYS A 106 11.72 -11.20 1.87
CA LYS A 106 11.98 -9.77 1.81
C LYS A 106 11.02 -9.14 0.83
N VAL A 107 10.34 -8.09 1.26
CA VAL A 107 9.40 -7.33 0.43
C VAL A 107 9.99 -5.95 0.17
N HIS A 108 10.22 -5.66 -1.11
CA HIS A 108 10.66 -4.35 -1.56
C HIS A 108 9.48 -3.64 -2.20
N VAL A 109 9.15 -2.45 -1.72
CA VAL A 109 7.99 -1.68 -2.20
C VAL A 109 8.46 -0.36 -2.77
N GLU A 110 8.12 -0.12 -4.03
CA GLU A 110 8.32 1.17 -4.67
C GLU A 110 6.96 1.83 -4.89
N THR A 111 6.79 3.04 -4.38
CA THR A 111 5.55 3.79 -4.55
C THR A 111 5.83 5.05 -5.33
N ASP A 112 5.15 5.20 -6.47
CA ASP A 112 5.16 6.44 -7.22
C ASP A 112 3.83 7.13 -6.97
N MET A 113 3.88 8.23 -6.21
CA MET A 113 2.71 8.88 -5.65
C MET A 113 2.57 10.31 -6.17
N HIS A 114 1.34 10.66 -6.51
CA HIS A 114 0.97 12.02 -6.88
C HIS A 114 -0.13 12.49 -5.94
N LEU A 115 0.16 13.58 -5.21
CA LEU A 115 -0.76 14.15 -4.23
C LEU A 115 -1.08 15.59 -4.60
N SER A 116 -2.31 16.00 -4.39
CA SER A 116 -2.71 17.40 -4.46
C SER A 116 -3.51 17.77 -3.21
N GLY A 117 -3.65 19.07 -2.95
CA GLY A 117 -4.37 19.55 -1.78
C GLY A 117 -3.46 19.72 -0.57
N ARG A 118 -4.07 19.67 0.63
CA ARG A 118 -3.36 19.99 1.88
C ARG A 118 -2.20 19.06 2.18
N VAL A 119 -2.35 17.76 1.94
CA VAL A 119 -1.26 16.79 2.21
C VAL A 119 -0.06 17.01 1.30
N ALA A 120 -0.25 17.58 0.10
CA ALA A 120 0.84 17.86 -0.82
C ALA A 120 1.75 18.99 -0.34
N GLN A 121 1.29 19.81 0.61
CA GLN A 121 2.05 20.93 1.14
C GLN A 121 3.17 20.51 2.10
N PHE A 122 3.10 19.27 2.61
CA PHE A 122 4.17 18.74 3.44
C PHE A 122 5.37 18.35 2.61
N GLY A 123 6.57 18.50 3.19
CA GLY A 123 7.80 18.17 2.50
C GLY A 123 8.00 16.65 2.35
N ARG A 124 8.94 16.29 1.48
CA ARG A 124 9.26 14.87 1.21
C ARG A 124 9.63 14.09 2.48
N GLY A 125 10.32 14.73 3.43
CA GLY A 125 10.69 14.10 4.69
C GLY A 125 9.47 13.62 5.48
N VAL A 126 8.42 14.44 5.55
CA VAL A 126 7.18 14.08 6.25
C VAL A 126 6.49 12.93 5.53
N HIS A 127 6.38 12.99 4.21
CA HIS A 127 5.78 11.91 3.42
C HIS A 127 6.53 10.60 3.61
N LYS A 128 7.85 10.65 3.60
CA LYS A 128 8.71 9.48 3.81
C LYS A 128 8.51 8.88 5.20
N ASP A 129 8.43 9.70 6.24
CA ASP A 129 8.22 9.24 7.60
C ASP A 129 6.86 8.57 7.78
N VAL A 130 5.82 9.16 7.21
CA VAL A 130 4.46 8.58 7.26
C VAL A 130 4.44 7.23 6.52
N ALA A 131 5.04 7.16 5.34
CA ALA A 131 5.11 5.91 4.58
C ALA A 131 5.87 4.82 5.33
N SER A 132 6.99 5.16 5.96
CA SER A 132 7.77 4.20 6.75
C SER A 132 6.98 3.68 7.95
N LYS A 133 6.21 4.53 8.62
CA LYS A 133 5.37 4.13 9.72
C LYS A 133 4.26 3.19 9.27
N VAL A 134 3.60 3.53 8.16
CA VAL A 134 2.54 2.68 7.59
C VAL A 134 3.10 1.33 7.18
N MET A 135 4.25 1.30 6.53
CA MET A 135 4.89 0.04 6.11
C MET A 135 5.30 -0.81 7.30
N GLY A 136 5.80 -0.20 8.38
CA GLY A 136 6.14 -0.93 9.60
C GLY A 136 4.91 -1.59 10.23
N GLN A 137 3.80 -0.87 10.31
CA GLN A 137 2.55 -1.42 10.83
C GLN A 137 1.99 -2.50 9.92
N PHE A 138 2.11 -2.33 8.60
CA PHE A 138 1.70 -3.32 7.63
C PHE A 138 2.51 -4.61 7.77
N ALA A 139 3.83 -4.49 7.89
CA ALA A 139 4.72 -5.64 8.08
C ALA A 139 4.39 -6.41 9.35
N ASP A 140 4.19 -5.70 10.47
CA ASP A 140 3.84 -6.33 11.75
C ASP A 140 2.50 -7.07 11.67
N CYS A 141 1.52 -6.47 11.01
CA CYS A 141 0.21 -7.09 10.81
C CYS A 141 0.31 -8.36 9.96
N LEU A 142 1.06 -8.30 8.85
CA LEU A 142 1.29 -9.48 8.00
C LEU A 142 1.98 -10.59 8.78
N GLU A 143 2.99 -10.24 9.58
CA GLU A 143 3.74 -11.20 10.40
C GLU A 143 2.81 -11.95 11.35
N GLN A 144 1.85 -11.26 11.96
CA GLN A 144 0.88 -11.88 12.86
C GLN A 144 -0.19 -12.68 12.13
N LYS A 145 -0.55 -12.27 10.92
CA LYS A 145 -1.63 -12.86 10.16
C LYS A 145 -1.20 -14.12 9.39
N LEU A 146 0.04 -14.14 8.95
CA LEU A 146 0.61 -15.25 8.18
C LEU A 146 1.46 -16.14 9.08
#